data_2c5bbe127e7e3fbcaba18abdf3970098
#
_entry.id   2c5bbe127e7e3fbcaba18abdf3970098
#
_cell.length_a   1.000
_cell.length_b   1.000
_cell.length_c   1.000
_cell.angle_alpha   90.00
_cell.angle_beta   90.00
_cell.angle_gamma   90.00
#
_symmetry.space_group_name_H-M   'P 1'
#
loop_
_entity.id
_entity.type
_entity.pdbx_description
1 polymer ?
#
loop_
_entity_poly.entity_id
_entity_poly.type
_entity_poly.pdbx_seq_one_letter_code
_entity_poly.pdbx_strand_id
1 'polypeptide(L)'
;MAKIIGIDLGTTNSCVSVMEGGNPTVIQSEEGSRTIPSVVAFTKDDDKKDILIGQAAKRQAVTNPENTIYSAKRLIGRLHSEVSKESKDLPYEIKKGKNNEVVISSRGKDYALPQISAMILQKIKKTAESYLGEEVKDAVITVPAYFNDSQRQATKDAGEIAGFNVKRIINEPTAAALAYGLDNKKDEKIAVFDLGGGTFDISILEIGDGVFEVKSTNGDTALGGDDFDQVIVDYLMQEFKKEQGIDLSKDAMAIQRLKEAAEKAKCELSSTKETEINLPYLTADSSGPKHFVIQITRAKFEQLVSGYIKKLEKPCKQALKDAGLSPSEINEVILVGGSTRVPIVQETVKNIFNKEPNKGVNPDEVVSIGAAIQ
;
A
#
# COMPACT_ATOMS: atom_id res chain seq x y z
N MET A 1 -21.70 -21.85 -9.87
CA MET A 1 -20.55 -21.39 -10.69
C MET A 1 -19.37 -21.21 -9.77
N ALA A 2 -18.16 -21.55 -10.22
CA ALA A 2 -16.96 -21.30 -9.41
C ALA A 2 -16.84 -19.79 -9.13
N LYS A 3 -16.55 -19.43 -7.88
CA LYS A 3 -16.35 -18.02 -7.48
C LYS A 3 -15.03 -17.51 -8.03
N ILE A 4 -15.07 -16.31 -8.61
CA ILE A 4 -13.89 -15.56 -9.02
C ILE A 4 -13.70 -14.43 -8.00
N ILE A 5 -12.49 -14.27 -7.48
CA ILE A 5 -12.17 -13.19 -6.57
C ILE A 5 -11.35 -12.11 -7.26
N GLY A 6 -11.59 -10.86 -6.87
CA GLY A 6 -10.78 -9.71 -7.26
C GLY A 6 -9.75 -9.40 -6.17
N ILE A 7 -8.49 -9.31 -6.55
CA ILE A 7 -7.38 -9.07 -5.62
C ILE A 7 -6.66 -7.79 -6.00
N ASP A 8 -6.61 -6.87 -5.06
CA ASP A 8 -5.64 -5.78 -5.03
C ASP A 8 -4.38 -6.28 -4.28
N LEU A 9 -3.32 -6.59 -5.04
CA LEU A 9 -2.03 -6.93 -4.46
C LEU A 9 -1.21 -5.64 -4.24
N GLY A 10 -1.50 -4.92 -3.17
CA GLY A 10 -0.89 -3.63 -2.88
C GLY A 10 0.55 -3.70 -2.36
N THR A 11 1.28 -2.60 -2.44
CA THR A 11 2.67 -2.48 -1.93
C THR A 11 2.73 -2.64 -0.42
N THR A 12 1.81 -2.01 0.30
CA THR A 12 1.76 -1.99 1.77
C THR A 12 0.66 -2.91 2.31
N ASN A 13 -0.54 -2.83 1.73
CA ASN A 13 -1.68 -3.66 2.10
C ASN A 13 -2.32 -4.25 0.85
N SER A 14 -2.86 -5.44 0.97
CA SER A 14 -3.65 -6.13 -0.07
C SER A 14 -5.11 -6.25 0.37
N CYS A 15 -6.02 -6.26 -0.60
CA CYS A 15 -7.44 -6.37 -0.37
C CYS A 15 -8.05 -7.41 -1.30
N VAL A 16 -9.12 -8.09 -0.88
CA VAL A 16 -9.81 -9.10 -1.68
C VAL A 16 -11.31 -8.91 -1.64
N SER A 17 -11.93 -9.03 -2.80
CA SER A 17 -13.37 -8.90 -2.98
C SER A 17 -13.95 -10.03 -3.83
N VAL A 18 -15.24 -10.26 -3.68
CA VAL A 18 -16.00 -11.26 -4.45
C VAL A 18 -17.35 -10.71 -4.85
N MET A 19 -17.92 -11.18 -5.95
CA MET A 19 -19.30 -10.85 -6.34
C MET A 19 -20.29 -11.78 -5.61
N GLU A 20 -21.20 -11.18 -4.80
CA GLU A 20 -22.27 -11.88 -4.10
C GLU A 20 -23.61 -11.22 -4.39
N GLY A 21 -24.54 -12.01 -4.92
CA GLY A 21 -25.89 -11.50 -5.23
C GLY A 21 -25.91 -10.31 -6.21
N GLY A 22 -24.89 -10.21 -7.07
CA GLY A 22 -24.76 -9.10 -8.02
C GLY A 22 -24.03 -7.87 -7.47
N ASN A 23 -23.61 -7.88 -6.21
CA ASN A 23 -22.88 -6.79 -5.58
C ASN A 23 -21.46 -7.22 -5.19
N PRO A 24 -20.47 -6.34 -5.29
CA PRO A 24 -19.12 -6.63 -4.82
C PRO A 24 -19.07 -6.57 -3.27
N THR A 25 -18.50 -7.59 -2.66
CA THR A 25 -18.32 -7.71 -1.21
C THR A 25 -16.84 -7.86 -0.90
N VAL A 26 -16.32 -7.00 -0.01
CA VAL A 26 -14.94 -7.11 0.49
C VAL A 26 -14.88 -8.21 1.55
N ILE A 27 -13.96 -9.16 1.37
CA ILE A 27 -13.75 -10.27 2.29
C ILE A 27 -12.87 -9.81 3.45
N GLN A 28 -13.35 -9.99 4.68
CA GLN A 28 -12.58 -9.71 5.90
C GLN A 28 -11.63 -10.86 6.23
N SER A 29 -10.45 -10.52 6.75
CA SER A 29 -9.52 -11.51 7.28
C SER A 29 -10.07 -12.18 8.55
N GLU A 30 -9.45 -13.30 8.95
CA GLU A 30 -9.78 -13.98 10.22
C GLU A 30 -9.58 -13.06 11.45
N GLU A 31 -8.77 -11.99 11.29
CA GLU A 31 -8.51 -10.96 12.31
C GLU A 31 -9.52 -9.80 12.28
N GLY A 32 -10.54 -9.87 11.39
CA GLY A 32 -11.59 -8.86 11.23
C GLY A 32 -11.16 -7.63 10.41
N SER A 33 -9.96 -7.63 9.84
CA SER A 33 -9.48 -6.54 8.97
C SER A 33 -9.97 -6.73 7.53
N ARG A 34 -10.28 -5.62 6.87
CA ARG A 34 -10.67 -5.61 5.44
C ARG A 34 -9.45 -5.55 4.50
N THR A 35 -8.27 -5.30 5.05
CA THR A 35 -6.99 -5.35 4.33
C THR A 35 -6.02 -6.28 5.06
N ILE A 36 -5.10 -6.86 4.31
CA ILE A 36 -4.04 -7.75 4.79
C ILE A 36 -2.71 -7.07 4.49
N PRO A 37 -1.85 -6.79 5.49
CA PRO A 37 -0.51 -6.26 5.24
C PRO A 37 0.28 -7.14 4.27
N SER A 38 0.89 -6.53 3.26
CA SER A 38 1.72 -7.21 2.24
C SER A 38 3.12 -7.48 2.80
N VAL A 39 3.17 -8.22 3.91
CA VAL A 39 4.38 -8.50 4.69
C VAL A 39 4.53 -10.01 4.91
N VAL A 40 5.75 -10.50 4.73
CA VAL A 40 6.14 -11.90 4.99
C VAL A 40 7.33 -11.92 5.95
N ALA A 41 7.27 -12.69 7.03
CA ALA A 41 8.37 -12.84 7.96
C ALA A 41 8.79 -14.32 8.10
N PHE A 42 10.10 -14.56 8.01
CA PHE A 42 10.70 -15.88 8.22
C PHE A 42 11.23 -15.96 9.65
N THR A 43 10.69 -16.90 10.45
CA THR A 43 11.05 -17.05 11.86
C THR A 43 12.28 -17.95 12.09
N LYS A 44 12.72 -18.13 13.34
CA LYS A 44 14.01 -18.78 13.65
C LYS A 44 13.99 -20.29 13.61
N ASP A 45 12.83 -20.94 13.71
CA ASP A 45 12.77 -22.39 13.88
C ASP A 45 12.69 -23.11 12.53
N ASP A 46 13.41 -24.23 12.40
CA ASP A 46 13.55 -25.03 11.18
C ASP A 46 12.27 -25.81 10.79
N ASP A 47 11.23 -25.76 11.62
CA ASP A 47 9.95 -26.41 11.32
C ASP A 47 9.10 -25.60 10.34
N LYS A 48 8.51 -26.30 9.36
CA LYS A 48 7.74 -25.77 8.23
C LYS A 48 6.53 -24.88 8.58
N LYS A 49 6.36 -24.49 9.85
CA LYS A 49 5.28 -23.62 10.35
C LYS A 49 5.64 -22.12 10.43
N ASP A 50 6.84 -21.74 10.02
CA ASP A 50 7.49 -20.52 10.49
C ASP A 50 7.54 -19.39 9.47
N ILE A 51 6.63 -19.37 8.51
CA ILE A 51 6.39 -18.21 7.66
C ILE A 51 5.14 -17.52 8.17
N LEU A 52 5.32 -16.32 8.71
CA LEU A 52 4.22 -15.45 9.10
C LEU A 52 3.87 -14.53 7.94
N ILE A 53 2.58 -14.24 7.76
CA ILE A 53 2.09 -13.40 6.68
C ILE A 53 1.06 -12.42 7.24
N GLY A 54 1.04 -11.20 6.70
CA GLY A 54 0.08 -10.19 7.09
C GLY A 54 0.42 -9.54 8.44
N GLN A 55 -0.58 -9.36 9.28
CA GLN A 55 -0.44 -8.64 10.54
C GLN A 55 0.55 -9.31 11.51
N ALA A 56 0.57 -10.64 11.54
CA ALA A 56 1.53 -11.39 12.37
C ALA A 56 2.98 -11.13 11.93
N ALA A 57 3.23 -11.08 10.61
CA ALA A 57 4.53 -10.73 10.05
C ALA A 57 4.90 -9.27 10.34
N LYS A 58 3.97 -8.32 10.18
CA LYS A 58 4.18 -6.90 10.46
C LYS A 58 4.63 -6.67 11.91
N ARG A 59 4.03 -7.38 12.88
CA ARG A 59 4.42 -7.29 14.30
C ARG A 59 5.83 -7.78 14.59
N GLN A 60 6.38 -8.65 13.75
CA GLN A 60 7.75 -9.17 13.92
C GLN A 60 8.83 -8.26 13.30
N ALA A 61 8.48 -7.29 12.49
CA ALA A 61 9.43 -6.41 11.81
C ALA A 61 10.42 -5.74 12.79
N VAL A 62 10.01 -5.52 14.04
CA VAL A 62 10.84 -4.93 15.11
C VAL A 62 11.97 -5.83 15.55
N THR A 63 11.63 -7.08 15.85
CA THR A 63 12.55 -8.04 16.48
C THR A 63 13.26 -8.91 15.45
N ASN A 64 12.79 -8.87 14.18
CA ASN A 64 13.30 -9.68 13.09
C ASN A 64 13.32 -8.92 11.76
N PRO A 65 13.88 -7.69 11.71
CA PRO A 65 13.81 -6.82 10.52
C PRO A 65 14.49 -7.43 9.29
N GLU A 66 15.63 -8.10 9.46
CA GLU A 66 16.41 -8.71 8.37
C GLU A 66 15.69 -9.87 7.67
N ASN A 67 14.66 -10.46 8.30
CA ASN A 67 13.89 -11.57 7.75
C ASN A 67 12.41 -11.24 7.62
N THR A 68 12.05 -9.97 7.69
CA THR A 68 10.69 -9.46 7.48
C THR A 68 10.65 -8.66 6.20
N ILE A 69 10.01 -9.24 5.20
CA ILE A 69 9.97 -8.73 3.83
C ILE A 69 8.68 -7.93 3.63
N TYR A 70 8.83 -6.68 3.24
CA TYR A 70 7.74 -5.77 2.88
C TYR A 70 8.10 -5.00 1.62
N SER A 71 7.15 -4.29 1.03
CA SER A 71 7.34 -3.53 -0.23
C SER A 71 7.86 -4.37 -1.41
N ALA A 72 7.66 -5.69 -1.41
CA ALA A 72 8.12 -6.61 -2.45
C ALA A 72 7.60 -6.23 -3.86
N LYS A 73 6.42 -5.61 -3.94
CA LYS A 73 5.81 -5.13 -5.19
C LYS A 73 6.68 -4.11 -5.93
N ARG A 74 7.47 -3.29 -5.22
CA ARG A 74 8.41 -2.34 -5.84
C ARG A 74 9.55 -3.02 -6.59
N LEU A 75 9.85 -4.28 -6.24
CA LEU A 75 10.99 -5.04 -6.74
C LEU A 75 10.58 -6.09 -7.78
N ILE A 76 9.31 -6.53 -7.79
CA ILE A 76 8.84 -7.63 -8.61
C ILE A 76 9.05 -7.36 -10.11
N GLY A 77 9.58 -8.35 -10.83
CA GLY A 77 9.81 -8.28 -12.27
C GLY A 77 10.89 -7.31 -12.73
N ARG A 78 11.64 -6.69 -11.79
CA ARG A 78 12.74 -5.78 -12.08
C ARG A 78 14.10 -6.47 -12.01
N LEU A 79 15.08 -5.93 -12.72
CA LEU A 79 16.47 -6.37 -12.66
C LEU A 79 17.17 -5.80 -11.41
N HIS A 80 18.12 -6.55 -10.87
CA HIS A 80 18.90 -6.12 -9.71
C HIS A 80 19.60 -4.78 -9.93
N SER A 81 20.09 -4.51 -11.15
CA SER A 81 20.73 -3.25 -11.53
C SER A 81 19.77 -2.04 -11.45
N GLU A 82 18.47 -2.25 -11.58
CA GLU A 82 17.45 -1.19 -11.57
C GLU A 82 17.01 -0.80 -10.15
N VAL A 83 17.24 -1.68 -9.16
CA VAL A 83 16.78 -1.49 -7.78
C VAL A 83 17.92 -1.13 -6.80
N SER A 84 19.12 -0.93 -7.28
CA SER A 84 20.32 -0.75 -6.45
C SER A 84 20.31 0.47 -5.52
N LYS A 85 19.48 1.46 -5.78
CA LYS A 85 19.27 2.62 -4.88
C LYS A 85 18.23 2.31 -3.83
N GLU A 86 17.09 1.76 -4.24
CA GLU A 86 15.94 1.43 -3.38
C GLU A 86 16.29 0.33 -2.37
N SER A 87 17.20 -0.61 -2.76
CA SER A 87 17.63 -1.71 -1.90
C SER A 87 18.46 -1.29 -0.68
N LYS A 88 19.06 -0.10 -0.69
CA LYS A 88 19.93 0.36 0.41
C LYS A 88 19.18 0.70 1.69
N ASP A 89 17.91 1.07 1.56
CA ASP A 89 17.09 1.49 2.69
C ASP A 89 16.25 0.34 3.27
N LEU A 90 16.35 -0.86 2.67
CA LEU A 90 15.64 -2.04 3.12
C LEU A 90 16.48 -2.82 4.15
N PRO A 91 15.87 -3.28 5.26
CA PRO A 91 16.61 -3.98 6.32
C PRO A 91 16.95 -5.43 5.95
N TYR A 92 16.33 -6.00 4.91
CA TYR A 92 16.55 -7.37 4.46
C TYR A 92 17.48 -7.44 3.25
N GLU A 93 18.17 -8.57 3.10
CA GLU A 93 19.21 -8.74 2.09
C GLU A 93 18.59 -8.99 0.70
N ILE A 94 19.02 -8.18 -0.28
CA ILE A 94 18.71 -8.32 -1.70
C ILE A 94 19.95 -8.78 -2.45
N LYS A 95 19.81 -9.83 -3.25
CA LYS A 95 20.88 -10.41 -4.08
C LYS A 95 20.56 -10.34 -5.56
N LYS A 96 21.58 -10.45 -6.35
CA LYS A 96 21.49 -10.65 -7.78
C LYS A 96 21.34 -12.14 -8.08
N GLY A 97 20.25 -12.52 -8.72
CA GLY A 97 20.02 -13.87 -9.23
C GLY A 97 20.85 -14.18 -10.51
N LYS A 98 20.69 -15.39 -11.02
CA LYS A 98 21.45 -15.89 -12.17
C LYS A 98 21.24 -15.09 -13.47
N ASN A 99 20.02 -14.61 -13.69
CA ASN A 99 19.63 -13.83 -14.87
C ASN A 99 19.51 -12.33 -14.55
N ASN A 100 20.25 -11.84 -13.53
CA ASN A 100 20.19 -10.46 -13.06
C ASN A 100 18.83 -10.07 -12.42
N GLU A 101 17.95 -11.05 -12.14
CA GLU A 101 16.72 -10.83 -11.39
C GLU A 101 17.01 -10.48 -9.92
N VAL A 102 16.02 -9.85 -9.28
CA VAL A 102 16.06 -9.57 -7.84
C VAL A 102 15.70 -10.84 -7.07
N VAL A 103 16.56 -11.19 -6.11
CA VAL A 103 16.34 -12.31 -5.19
C VAL A 103 16.46 -11.81 -3.75
N ILE A 104 15.57 -12.25 -2.88
CA ILE A 104 15.60 -11.95 -1.45
C ILE A 104 16.26 -13.12 -0.71
N SER A 105 17.28 -12.82 0.08
CA SER A 105 17.94 -13.81 0.93
C SER A 105 17.42 -13.71 2.36
N SER A 106 16.90 -14.82 2.89
CA SER A 106 16.42 -14.89 4.26
C SER A 106 16.66 -16.29 4.83
N ARG A 107 17.17 -16.37 6.04
CA ARG A 107 17.45 -17.64 6.74
C ARG A 107 18.27 -18.63 5.91
N GLY A 108 19.26 -18.15 5.16
CA GLY A 108 20.14 -18.99 4.34
C GLY A 108 19.48 -19.56 3.07
N LYS A 109 18.28 -19.11 2.73
CA LYS A 109 17.55 -19.47 1.52
C LYS A 109 17.30 -18.24 0.66
N ASP A 110 17.32 -18.44 -0.64
CA ASP A 110 17.05 -17.39 -1.62
C ASP A 110 15.65 -17.58 -2.22
N TYR A 111 14.89 -16.49 -2.28
CA TYR A 111 13.51 -16.45 -2.75
C TYR A 111 13.37 -15.47 -3.90
N ALA A 112 12.81 -15.92 -5.01
CA ALA A 112 12.40 -15.03 -6.09
C ALA A 112 11.20 -14.15 -5.66
N LEU A 113 11.09 -12.92 -6.18
CA LEU A 113 10.01 -12.01 -5.83
C LEU A 113 8.60 -12.58 -6.06
N PRO A 114 8.33 -13.33 -7.16
CA PRO A 114 7.04 -14.00 -7.33
C PRO A 114 6.70 -14.98 -6.19
N GLN A 115 7.70 -15.64 -5.58
CA GLN A 115 7.47 -16.54 -4.44
C GLN A 115 7.05 -15.77 -3.19
N ILE A 116 7.67 -14.62 -2.91
CA ILE A 116 7.28 -13.75 -1.78
C ILE A 116 5.84 -13.24 -1.98
N SER A 117 5.52 -12.75 -3.17
CA SER A 117 4.17 -12.29 -3.50
C SER A 117 3.15 -13.44 -3.45
N ALA A 118 3.54 -14.65 -3.87
CA ALA A 118 2.71 -15.84 -3.80
C ALA A 118 2.33 -16.20 -2.34
N MET A 119 3.22 -16.01 -1.38
CA MET A 119 2.90 -16.25 0.04
C MET A 119 1.78 -15.33 0.52
N ILE A 120 1.79 -14.05 0.11
CA ILE A 120 0.72 -13.10 0.41
C ILE A 120 -0.58 -13.56 -0.26
N LEU A 121 -0.52 -13.94 -1.54
CA LEU A 121 -1.67 -14.44 -2.28
C LEU A 121 -2.23 -15.75 -1.72
N GLN A 122 -1.40 -16.63 -1.16
CA GLN A 122 -1.84 -17.85 -0.46
C GLN A 122 -2.61 -17.50 0.82
N LYS A 123 -2.19 -16.48 1.59
CA LYS A 123 -2.96 -15.99 2.75
C LYS A 123 -4.30 -15.45 2.30
N ILE A 124 -4.34 -14.67 1.22
CA ILE A 124 -5.57 -14.13 0.62
C ILE A 124 -6.49 -15.27 0.17
N LYS A 125 -5.94 -16.29 -0.51
CA LYS A 125 -6.69 -17.48 -0.94
C LYS A 125 -7.35 -18.18 0.24
N LYS A 126 -6.57 -18.47 1.29
CA LYS A 126 -7.07 -19.11 2.50
C LYS A 126 -8.17 -18.27 3.16
N THR A 127 -7.98 -16.95 3.22
CA THR A 127 -8.99 -16.02 3.77
C THR A 127 -10.29 -16.09 2.97
N ALA A 128 -10.19 -16.08 1.64
CA ALA A 128 -11.37 -16.17 0.77
C ALA A 128 -12.08 -17.53 0.88
N GLU A 129 -11.34 -18.62 0.93
CA GLU A 129 -11.87 -19.98 1.10
C GLU A 129 -12.57 -20.15 2.47
N SER A 130 -11.97 -19.60 3.54
CA SER A 130 -12.59 -19.61 4.87
C SER A 130 -13.90 -18.81 4.90
N TYR A 131 -13.96 -17.68 4.22
CA TYR A 131 -15.16 -16.84 4.13
C TYR A 131 -16.26 -17.50 3.30
N LEU A 132 -15.90 -18.04 2.13
CA LEU A 132 -16.84 -18.62 1.17
C LEU A 132 -17.30 -20.05 1.52
N GLY A 133 -16.51 -20.78 2.35
CA GLY A 133 -16.75 -22.18 2.68
C GLY A 133 -16.50 -23.15 1.51
N GLU A 134 -15.84 -22.69 0.44
CA GLU A 134 -15.52 -23.49 -0.75
C GLU A 134 -14.12 -23.17 -1.29
N GLU A 135 -13.58 -24.06 -2.12
CA GLU A 135 -12.29 -23.85 -2.78
C GLU A 135 -12.37 -22.71 -3.80
N VAL A 136 -11.39 -21.81 -3.77
CA VAL A 136 -11.27 -20.67 -4.69
C VAL A 136 -10.11 -20.92 -5.64
N LYS A 137 -10.43 -21.10 -6.93
CA LYS A 137 -9.42 -21.38 -7.99
C LYS A 137 -9.11 -20.19 -8.86
N ASP A 138 -10.09 -19.33 -9.11
CA ASP A 138 -10.01 -18.29 -10.13
C ASP A 138 -9.84 -16.91 -9.47
N ALA A 139 -8.93 -16.11 -10.01
CA ALA A 139 -8.68 -14.74 -9.53
C ALA A 139 -8.42 -13.75 -10.68
N VAL A 140 -8.83 -12.51 -10.45
CA VAL A 140 -8.37 -11.31 -11.17
C VAL A 140 -7.43 -10.56 -10.24
N ILE A 141 -6.22 -10.24 -10.69
CA ILE A 141 -5.19 -9.56 -9.87
C ILE A 141 -4.86 -8.21 -10.51
N THR A 142 -4.68 -7.18 -9.70
CA THR A 142 -4.37 -5.84 -10.20
C THR A 142 -2.89 -5.53 -10.17
N VAL A 143 -2.48 -4.64 -11.06
CA VAL A 143 -1.13 -4.08 -11.16
C VAL A 143 -1.19 -2.59 -11.48
N PRO A 144 -0.19 -1.79 -11.10
CA PRO A 144 -0.07 -0.41 -11.54
C PRO A 144 -0.09 -0.29 -13.08
N ALA A 145 -0.64 0.81 -13.61
CA ALA A 145 -0.76 1.00 -15.05
C ALA A 145 0.61 1.06 -15.76
N TYR A 146 1.64 1.55 -15.08
CA TYR A 146 3.01 1.66 -15.62
C TYR A 146 3.82 0.35 -15.57
N PHE A 147 3.30 -0.73 -14.97
CA PHE A 147 4.02 -2.01 -14.96
C PHE A 147 4.29 -2.49 -16.38
N ASN A 148 5.54 -2.84 -16.63
CA ASN A 148 5.95 -3.45 -17.89
C ASN A 148 5.55 -4.95 -17.96
N ASP A 149 5.76 -5.57 -19.11
CA ASP A 149 5.36 -6.97 -19.34
C ASP A 149 6.05 -7.93 -18.35
N SER A 150 7.31 -7.70 -18.00
CA SER A 150 8.03 -8.54 -17.03
C SER A 150 7.42 -8.47 -15.64
N GLN A 151 6.99 -7.29 -15.19
CA GLN A 151 6.34 -7.09 -13.91
C GLN A 151 4.92 -7.69 -13.88
N ARG A 152 4.19 -7.55 -14.98
CA ARG A 152 2.86 -8.18 -15.16
C ARG A 152 2.96 -9.70 -15.15
N GLN A 153 3.93 -10.26 -15.88
CA GLN A 153 4.15 -11.71 -15.93
C GLN A 153 4.57 -12.22 -14.55
N ALA A 154 5.49 -11.55 -13.85
CA ALA A 154 5.92 -11.94 -12.52
C ALA A 154 4.78 -11.90 -11.48
N THR A 155 3.83 -10.95 -11.63
CA THR A 155 2.61 -10.90 -10.80
C THR A 155 1.67 -12.06 -11.13
N LYS A 156 1.52 -12.41 -12.42
CA LYS A 156 0.74 -13.57 -12.85
C LYS A 156 1.36 -14.87 -12.31
N ASP A 157 2.68 -15.04 -12.45
CA ASP A 157 3.42 -16.19 -11.92
C ASP A 157 3.23 -16.34 -10.41
N ALA A 158 3.23 -15.23 -9.67
CA ALA A 158 2.94 -15.23 -8.23
C ALA A 158 1.53 -15.78 -7.93
N GLY A 159 0.53 -15.41 -8.73
CA GLY A 159 -0.82 -15.94 -8.63
C GLY A 159 -0.88 -17.46 -8.91
N GLU A 160 -0.18 -17.91 -9.94
CA GLU A 160 -0.10 -19.33 -10.30
C GLU A 160 0.64 -20.14 -9.23
N ILE A 161 1.74 -19.64 -8.68
CA ILE A 161 2.47 -20.25 -7.55
C ILE A 161 1.58 -20.33 -6.29
N ALA A 162 0.72 -19.34 -6.08
CA ALA A 162 -0.26 -19.35 -4.99
C ALA A 162 -1.41 -20.36 -5.20
N GLY A 163 -1.49 -20.99 -6.37
CA GLY A 163 -2.51 -21.96 -6.73
C GLY A 163 -3.80 -21.32 -7.27
N PHE A 164 -3.70 -20.13 -7.86
CA PHE A 164 -4.78 -19.52 -8.62
C PHE A 164 -4.65 -19.78 -10.13
N ASN A 165 -5.78 -19.93 -10.77
CA ASN A 165 -5.91 -19.73 -12.20
C ASN A 165 -6.16 -18.23 -12.42
N VAL A 166 -5.12 -17.48 -12.78
CA VAL A 166 -5.19 -16.03 -12.98
C VAL A 166 -5.92 -15.74 -14.29
N LYS A 167 -7.19 -15.33 -14.19
CA LYS A 167 -8.04 -15.05 -15.37
C LYS A 167 -7.60 -13.78 -16.08
N ARG A 168 -7.28 -12.74 -15.34
CA ARG A 168 -6.83 -11.45 -15.88
C ARG A 168 -5.83 -10.77 -14.93
N ILE A 169 -4.92 -10.02 -15.53
CA ILE A 169 -4.16 -8.96 -14.87
C ILE A 169 -4.74 -7.65 -15.39
N ILE A 170 -5.24 -6.78 -14.50
CA ILE A 170 -5.86 -5.51 -14.88
C ILE A 170 -5.14 -4.33 -14.20
N ASN A 171 -5.26 -3.15 -14.79
CA ASN A 171 -4.67 -1.95 -14.22
C ASN A 171 -5.47 -1.47 -12.99
N GLU A 172 -4.78 -1.10 -11.91
CA GLU A 172 -5.38 -0.54 -10.69
C GLU A 172 -6.31 0.65 -10.97
N PRO A 173 -5.91 1.66 -11.77
CA PRO A 173 -6.80 2.78 -12.06
C PRO A 173 -8.03 2.36 -12.87
N THR A 174 -7.94 1.35 -13.74
CA THR A 174 -9.10 0.80 -14.44
C THR A 174 -10.05 0.09 -13.48
N ALA A 175 -9.51 -0.72 -12.56
CA ALA A 175 -10.32 -1.37 -11.53
C ALA A 175 -11.01 -0.33 -10.64
N ALA A 176 -10.30 0.70 -10.21
CA ALA A 176 -10.89 1.79 -9.44
C ALA A 176 -12.06 2.46 -10.19
N ALA A 177 -11.89 2.78 -11.47
CA ALA A 177 -12.94 3.38 -12.29
C ALA A 177 -14.18 2.48 -12.41
N LEU A 178 -14.01 1.16 -12.58
CA LEU A 178 -15.10 0.18 -12.57
C LEU A 178 -15.87 0.18 -11.24
N ALA A 179 -15.18 0.23 -10.11
CA ALA A 179 -15.81 0.23 -8.79
C ALA A 179 -16.67 1.48 -8.54
N TYR A 180 -16.36 2.58 -9.18
CA TYR A 180 -17.19 3.79 -9.14
C TYR A 180 -18.37 3.77 -10.15
N GLY A 181 -18.54 2.67 -10.90
CA GLY A 181 -19.62 2.52 -11.87
C GLY A 181 -19.49 3.43 -13.08
N LEU A 182 -18.26 3.82 -13.43
CA LEU A 182 -17.98 4.75 -14.51
C LEU A 182 -18.03 4.07 -15.89
N ASP A 183 -18.07 2.75 -15.95
CA ASP A 183 -18.30 1.95 -17.17
C ASP A 183 -19.65 2.27 -17.85
N ASN A 184 -20.62 2.76 -17.08
CA ASN A 184 -21.94 3.16 -17.58
C ASN A 184 -21.99 4.59 -18.14
N LYS A 185 -20.91 5.37 -18.00
CA LYS A 185 -20.79 6.73 -18.52
C LYS A 185 -20.17 6.73 -19.91
N LYS A 186 -20.51 7.73 -20.72
CA LYS A 186 -19.96 7.91 -22.07
C LYS A 186 -19.01 9.10 -22.08
N ASP A 187 -17.88 8.95 -22.77
CA ASP A 187 -16.92 10.02 -23.06
C ASP A 187 -16.45 10.81 -21.82
N GLU A 188 -16.10 10.08 -20.74
CA GLU A 188 -15.60 10.67 -19.51
C GLU A 188 -14.06 10.65 -19.46
N LYS A 189 -13.48 11.77 -19.01
CA LYS A 189 -12.06 11.91 -18.70
C LYS A 189 -11.87 11.89 -17.18
N ILE A 190 -11.10 10.94 -16.69
CA ILE A 190 -11.00 10.63 -15.26
C ILE A 190 -9.56 10.76 -14.82
N ALA A 191 -9.35 11.40 -13.67
CA ALA A 191 -8.09 11.34 -12.94
C ALA A 191 -8.22 10.35 -11.78
N VAL A 192 -7.39 9.32 -11.75
CA VAL A 192 -7.26 8.39 -10.63
C VAL A 192 -6.02 8.77 -9.83
N PHE A 193 -6.24 9.31 -8.64
CA PHE A 193 -5.22 9.74 -7.71
C PHE A 193 -5.04 8.67 -6.64
N ASP A 194 -3.96 7.90 -6.75
CA ASP A 194 -3.65 6.79 -5.86
C ASP A 194 -2.47 7.16 -4.96
N LEU A 195 -2.73 7.36 -3.67
CA LEU A 195 -1.71 7.58 -2.65
C LEU A 195 -1.81 6.47 -1.60
N GLY A 196 -0.96 5.48 -1.77
CA GLY A 196 -0.84 4.34 -0.87
C GLY A 196 0.06 4.62 0.34
N GLY A 197 0.54 3.55 0.99
CA GLY A 197 1.51 3.67 2.09
C GLY A 197 2.89 4.04 1.59
N GLY A 198 3.31 3.56 0.41
CA GLY A 198 4.68 3.73 -0.05
C GLY A 198 4.84 4.30 -1.46
N THR A 199 3.78 4.44 -2.23
CA THR A 199 3.81 4.94 -3.62
C THR A 199 2.71 5.96 -3.85
N PHE A 200 2.97 6.88 -4.73
CA PHE A 200 2.02 7.82 -5.30
C PHE A 200 1.91 7.60 -6.80
N ASP A 201 0.70 7.37 -7.28
CA ASP A 201 0.40 7.18 -8.69
C ASP A 201 -0.77 8.09 -9.12
N ILE A 202 -0.62 8.74 -10.25
CA ILE A 202 -1.66 9.50 -10.93
C ILE A 202 -1.83 8.96 -12.34
N SER A 203 -3.06 8.58 -12.68
CA SER A 203 -3.40 8.10 -14.02
C SER A 203 -4.55 8.92 -14.58
N ILE A 204 -4.42 9.32 -15.85
CA ILE A 204 -5.48 9.97 -16.61
C ILE A 204 -6.07 8.91 -17.55
N LEU A 205 -7.38 8.69 -17.42
CA LEU A 205 -8.12 7.72 -18.21
C LEU A 205 -9.17 8.44 -19.07
N GLU A 206 -9.44 7.88 -20.22
CA GLU A 206 -10.58 8.21 -21.05
C GLU A 206 -11.51 7.00 -21.16
N ILE A 207 -12.79 7.22 -20.96
CA ILE A 207 -13.82 6.19 -21.13
C ILE A 207 -14.59 6.52 -22.40
N GLY A 208 -14.67 5.54 -23.29
CA GLY A 208 -15.49 5.62 -24.50
C GLY A 208 -16.15 4.27 -24.79
N ASP A 209 -17.45 4.22 -24.96
CA ASP A 209 -18.22 3.01 -25.28
C ASP A 209 -17.92 1.81 -24.35
N GLY A 210 -17.72 2.06 -23.05
CA GLY A 210 -17.40 1.04 -22.06
C GLY A 210 -15.94 0.55 -22.07
N VAL A 211 -15.07 1.18 -22.87
CA VAL A 211 -13.63 0.89 -22.94
C VAL A 211 -12.88 1.93 -22.12
N PHE A 212 -11.96 1.47 -21.28
CA PHE A 212 -11.06 2.32 -20.49
C PHE A 212 -9.69 2.39 -21.15
N GLU A 213 -9.30 3.58 -21.58
CA GLU A 213 -7.98 3.86 -22.13
C GLU A 213 -7.17 4.67 -21.12
N VAL A 214 -5.97 4.18 -20.74
CA VAL A 214 -5.03 4.96 -19.93
C VAL A 214 -4.23 5.86 -20.86
N LYS A 215 -4.53 7.18 -20.80
CA LYS A 215 -3.86 8.20 -21.65
C LYS A 215 -2.47 8.55 -21.16
N SER A 216 -2.30 8.61 -19.86
CA SER A 216 -1.01 8.89 -19.22
C SER A 216 -0.99 8.36 -17.81
N THR A 217 0.22 8.11 -17.30
CA THR A 217 0.47 7.81 -15.89
C THR A 217 1.78 8.46 -15.46
N ASN A 218 1.83 8.92 -14.22
CA ASN A 218 3.02 9.48 -13.60
C ASN A 218 2.96 9.19 -12.09
N GLY A 219 4.04 9.46 -11.34
CA GLY A 219 4.02 9.19 -9.90
C GLY A 219 5.37 9.34 -9.23
N ASP A 220 5.44 8.84 -8.01
CA ASP A 220 6.65 8.75 -7.21
C ASP A 220 6.65 7.42 -6.44
N THR A 221 7.60 6.56 -6.74
CA THR A 221 7.71 5.21 -6.13
C THR A 221 8.23 5.23 -4.70
N ALA A 222 8.58 6.40 -4.18
CA ALA A 222 9.10 6.63 -2.84
C ALA A 222 8.35 7.76 -2.11
N LEU A 223 7.02 7.85 -2.31
CA LEU A 223 6.16 8.85 -1.68
C LEU A 223 4.84 8.19 -1.25
N GLY A 224 4.55 8.23 0.05
CA GLY A 224 3.32 7.65 0.58
C GLY A 224 3.09 7.91 2.06
N GLY A 225 2.15 7.18 2.65
CA GLY A 225 1.79 7.27 4.06
C GLY A 225 2.93 6.92 5.02
N ASP A 226 3.87 6.06 4.59
CA ASP A 226 5.03 5.66 5.39
C ASP A 226 5.98 6.85 5.62
N ASP A 227 6.08 7.77 4.63
CA ASP A 227 6.84 9.02 4.78
C ASP A 227 6.15 9.96 5.79
N PHE A 228 4.80 9.97 5.79
CA PHE A 228 4.04 10.74 6.76
C PHE A 228 4.22 10.19 8.18
N ASP A 229 4.27 8.87 8.33
CA ASP A 229 4.56 8.22 9.60
C ASP A 229 5.98 8.55 10.08
N GLN A 230 6.96 8.51 9.19
CA GLN A 230 8.34 8.77 9.53
C GLN A 230 8.56 10.20 10.07
N VAL A 231 7.92 11.23 9.48
CA VAL A 231 8.07 12.59 10.02
C VAL A 231 7.39 12.76 11.38
N ILE A 232 6.33 11.99 11.66
CA ILE A 232 5.76 11.95 13.02
C ILE A 232 6.75 11.28 13.98
N VAL A 233 7.34 10.14 13.60
CA VAL A 233 8.37 9.45 14.41
C VAL A 233 9.53 10.38 14.73
N ASP A 234 10.05 11.08 13.73
CA ASP A 234 11.17 12.02 13.90
C ASP A 234 10.79 13.15 14.87
N TYR A 235 9.58 13.68 14.74
CA TYR A 235 9.04 14.69 15.67
C TYR A 235 8.93 14.13 17.10
N LEU A 236 8.37 12.93 17.27
CA LEU A 236 8.23 12.31 18.60
C LEU A 236 9.58 12.02 19.25
N MET A 237 10.57 11.54 18.47
CA MET A 237 11.94 11.34 18.99
C MET A 237 12.58 12.65 19.45
N GLN A 238 12.38 13.74 18.71
CA GLN A 238 12.88 15.06 19.09
C GLN A 238 12.22 15.58 20.37
N GLU A 239 10.90 15.47 20.50
CA GLU A 239 10.18 15.91 21.69
C GLU A 239 10.56 15.06 22.92
N PHE A 240 10.67 13.74 22.77
CA PHE A 240 11.14 12.86 23.83
C PHE A 240 12.56 13.21 24.30
N LYS A 241 13.47 13.48 23.35
CA LYS A 241 14.83 13.90 23.66
C LYS A 241 14.89 15.24 24.39
N LYS A 242 14.01 16.19 24.04
CA LYS A 242 13.88 17.47 24.76
C LYS A 242 13.38 17.29 26.19
N GLU A 243 12.40 16.40 26.39
CA GLU A 243 11.76 16.17 27.68
C GLU A 243 12.63 15.33 28.62
N GLN A 244 13.18 14.22 28.12
CA GLN A 244 13.87 13.20 28.93
C GLN A 244 15.40 13.22 28.79
N GLY A 245 15.96 13.97 27.84
CA GLY A 245 17.39 14.00 27.55
C GLY A 245 17.94 12.73 26.90
N ILE A 246 17.09 11.77 26.52
CA ILE A 246 17.47 10.44 25.99
C ILE A 246 17.30 10.42 24.47
N ASP A 247 18.30 9.89 23.77
CA ASP A 247 18.28 9.66 22.33
C ASP A 247 17.83 8.21 22.02
N LEU A 248 16.67 8.08 21.40
CA LEU A 248 16.07 6.79 21.03
C LEU A 248 16.58 6.18 19.72
N SER A 249 17.47 6.86 18.98
CA SER A 249 17.90 6.46 17.65
C SER A 249 18.55 5.07 17.58
N LYS A 250 19.00 4.51 18.70
CA LYS A 250 19.59 3.16 18.83
C LYS A 250 18.69 2.16 19.53
N ASP A 251 17.52 2.56 19.98
CA ASP A 251 16.54 1.69 20.65
C ASP A 251 15.50 1.20 19.63
N ALA A 252 15.78 0.06 19.00
CA ALA A 252 14.93 -0.51 17.97
C ALA A 252 13.49 -0.79 18.46
N MET A 253 13.32 -1.18 19.73
CA MET A 253 12.00 -1.44 20.31
C MET A 253 11.22 -0.13 20.51
N ALA A 254 11.89 0.92 21.02
CA ALA A 254 11.26 2.23 21.16
C ALA A 254 10.87 2.81 19.79
N ILE A 255 11.77 2.76 18.80
CA ILE A 255 11.49 3.23 17.43
C ILE A 255 10.26 2.55 16.85
N GLN A 256 10.11 1.25 17.03
CA GLN A 256 8.95 0.55 16.51
C GLN A 256 7.65 0.99 17.20
N ARG A 257 7.66 1.09 18.52
CA ARG A 257 6.50 1.58 19.26
C ARG A 257 6.12 3.00 18.83
N LEU A 258 7.11 3.83 18.52
CA LEU A 258 6.90 5.17 17.93
C LEU A 258 6.27 5.07 16.54
N LYS A 259 6.72 4.14 15.68
CA LYS A 259 6.15 3.91 14.35
C LYS A 259 4.68 3.48 14.42
N GLU A 260 4.34 2.53 15.27
CA GLU A 260 2.96 2.09 15.47
C GLU A 260 2.06 3.23 15.99
N ALA A 261 2.58 4.02 16.94
CA ALA A 261 1.87 5.18 17.46
C ALA A 261 1.71 6.30 16.44
N ALA A 262 2.72 6.51 15.59
CA ALA A 262 2.68 7.49 14.51
C ALA A 262 1.64 7.12 13.44
N GLU A 263 1.63 5.86 12.98
CA GLU A 263 0.61 5.35 12.03
C GLU A 263 -0.80 5.51 12.61
N LYS A 264 -0.99 5.14 13.88
CA LYS A 264 -2.27 5.29 14.57
C LYS A 264 -2.68 6.77 14.64
N ALA A 265 -1.78 7.65 15.06
CA ALA A 265 -2.04 9.09 15.15
C ALA A 265 -2.37 9.71 13.79
N LYS A 266 -1.65 9.34 12.70
CA LYS A 266 -1.97 9.74 11.34
C LYS A 266 -3.41 9.36 10.95
N CYS A 267 -3.81 8.13 11.25
CA CYS A 267 -5.16 7.65 10.95
C CYS A 267 -6.23 8.41 11.77
N GLU A 268 -6.01 8.63 13.06
CA GLU A 268 -6.93 9.37 13.92
C GLU A 268 -7.06 10.84 13.50
N LEU A 269 -5.95 11.50 13.16
CA LEU A 269 -5.92 12.89 12.70
C LEU A 269 -6.61 13.09 11.34
N SER A 270 -6.89 12.03 10.60
CA SER A 270 -7.72 12.11 9.40
C SER A 270 -9.19 12.42 9.73
N SER A 271 -9.67 12.09 10.93
CA SER A 271 -11.05 12.33 11.39
C SER A 271 -11.15 13.30 12.56
N THR A 272 -10.15 13.35 13.45
CA THR A 272 -10.12 14.24 14.64
C THR A 272 -9.21 15.45 14.41
N LYS A 273 -9.38 16.50 15.23
CA LYS A 273 -8.51 17.69 15.19
C LYS A 273 -7.23 17.52 16.00
N GLU A 274 -7.24 16.58 16.95
CA GLU A 274 -6.11 16.27 17.82
C GLU A 274 -6.20 14.83 18.30
N THR A 275 -5.06 14.25 18.69
CA THR A 275 -4.98 12.94 19.31
C THR A 275 -3.87 12.90 20.35
N GLU A 276 -3.99 12.00 21.34
CA GLU A 276 -2.98 11.74 22.35
C GLU A 276 -2.19 10.48 21.99
N ILE A 277 -0.88 10.61 22.01
CA ILE A 277 0.06 9.49 21.92
C ILE A 277 0.53 9.19 23.33
N ASN A 278 0.21 7.98 23.83
CA ASN A 278 0.57 7.53 25.17
C ASN A 278 1.38 6.23 25.06
N LEU A 279 2.67 6.31 25.41
CA LEU A 279 3.65 5.23 25.33
C LEU A 279 4.25 4.95 26.71
N PRO A 280 3.54 4.21 27.57
CA PRO A 280 4.08 3.81 28.87
C PRO A 280 5.28 2.87 28.67
N TYR A 281 6.31 3.01 29.51
CA TYR A 281 7.53 2.19 29.47
C TYR A 281 8.19 2.16 28.09
N LEU A 282 8.33 3.35 27.47
CA LEU A 282 8.91 3.46 26.13
C LEU A 282 10.37 3.02 26.10
N THR A 283 11.16 3.43 27.09
CA THR A 283 12.53 3.00 27.33
C THR A 283 12.86 3.05 28.83
N ALA A 284 14.10 2.78 29.22
CA ALA A 284 14.57 2.89 30.59
C ALA A 284 16.02 3.38 30.66
N ASP A 285 16.35 4.10 31.70
CA ASP A 285 17.74 4.48 32.06
C ASP A 285 18.07 4.09 33.51
N SER A 286 19.19 4.58 34.03
CA SER A 286 19.62 4.32 35.41
C SER A 286 18.65 4.85 36.49
N SER A 287 17.76 5.77 36.14
CA SER A 287 16.73 6.31 37.03
C SER A 287 15.41 5.54 36.99
N GLY A 288 15.30 4.56 36.10
CA GLY A 288 14.12 3.71 35.94
C GLY A 288 13.40 3.87 34.58
N PRO A 289 12.17 3.33 34.47
CA PRO A 289 11.41 3.37 33.25
C PRO A 289 10.98 4.79 32.86
N LYS A 290 10.95 5.06 31.58
CA LYS A 290 10.52 6.33 30.98
C LYS A 290 9.22 6.13 30.22
N HIS A 291 8.30 7.04 30.47
CA HIS A 291 7.00 7.11 29.79
C HIS A 291 6.99 8.33 28.88
N PHE A 292 6.18 8.27 27.82
CA PHE A 292 6.03 9.40 26.92
C PHE A 292 4.55 9.63 26.61
N VAL A 293 4.06 10.82 26.91
CA VAL A 293 2.69 11.24 26.60
C VAL A 293 2.76 12.59 25.91
N ILE A 294 2.18 12.68 24.72
CA ILE A 294 2.16 13.93 23.96
C ILE A 294 0.86 14.05 23.17
N GLN A 295 0.31 15.27 23.11
CA GLN A 295 -0.76 15.60 22.18
C GLN A 295 -0.20 16.11 20.86
N ILE A 296 -0.77 15.64 19.76
CA ILE A 296 -0.49 16.13 18.41
C ILE A 296 -1.78 16.62 17.76
N THR A 297 -1.74 17.83 17.21
CA THR A 297 -2.88 18.39 16.47
C THR A 297 -2.77 18.11 14.99
N ARG A 298 -3.90 18.09 14.27
CA ARG A 298 -3.94 18.00 12.80
C ARG A 298 -3.10 19.11 12.15
N ALA A 299 -3.20 20.35 12.64
CA ALA A 299 -2.40 21.46 12.11
C ALA A 299 -0.88 21.22 12.23
N LYS A 300 -0.44 20.62 13.35
CA LYS A 300 0.97 20.23 13.51
C LYS A 300 1.36 19.13 12.53
N PHE A 301 0.53 18.10 12.38
CA PHE A 301 0.75 17.03 11.41
C PHE A 301 0.84 17.57 9.98
N GLU A 302 -0.10 18.41 9.56
CA GLU A 302 -0.11 19.03 8.23
C GLU A 302 1.14 19.88 7.98
N GLN A 303 1.61 20.60 9.00
CA GLN A 303 2.89 21.30 8.94
C GLN A 303 4.06 20.36 8.69
N LEU A 304 4.11 19.23 9.42
CA LEU A 304 5.19 18.23 9.30
C LEU A 304 5.24 17.62 7.90
N VAL A 305 4.09 17.26 7.33
CA VAL A 305 4.01 16.59 6.00
C VAL A 305 4.03 17.56 4.82
N SER A 306 4.02 18.87 5.05
CA SER A 306 3.87 19.90 3.99
C SER A 306 4.85 19.76 2.82
N GLY A 307 6.08 19.32 3.12
CA GLY A 307 7.11 19.06 2.09
C GLY A 307 6.76 17.90 1.15
N TYR A 308 6.14 16.85 1.68
CA TYR A 308 5.68 15.70 0.89
C TYR A 308 4.42 16.04 0.08
N ILE A 309 3.50 16.81 0.67
CA ILE A 309 2.29 17.26 -0.04
C ILE A 309 2.64 18.06 -1.30
N LYS A 310 3.64 18.94 -1.25
CA LYS A 310 4.11 19.70 -2.43
C LYS A 310 4.64 18.82 -3.54
N LYS A 311 5.20 17.64 -3.22
CA LYS A 311 5.71 16.71 -4.23
C LYS A 311 4.59 16.11 -5.09
N LEU A 312 3.35 16.04 -4.61
CA LEU A 312 2.20 15.49 -5.34
C LEU A 312 1.82 16.31 -6.59
N GLU A 313 2.07 17.64 -6.57
CA GLU A 313 1.65 18.51 -7.66
C GLU A 313 2.36 18.24 -8.99
N LYS A 314 3.69 18.02 -8.95
CA LYS A 314 4.49 17.88 -10.17
C LYS A 314 4.07 16.67 -11.02
N PRO A 315 3.92 15.45 -10.46
CA PRO A 315 3.42 14.30 -11.22
C PRO A 315 2.02 14.53 -11.79
N CYS A 316 1.09 15.16 -11.04
CA CYS A 316 -0.25 15.47 -11.52
C CYS A 316 -0.22 16.40 -12.74
N LYS A 317 0.55 17.48 -12.66
CA LYS A 317 0.70 18.43 -13.78
C LYS A 317 1.36 17.77 -15.00
N GLN A 318 2.32 16.86 -14.77
CA GLN A 318 2.96 16.13 -15.85
C GLN A 318 1.99 15.15 -16.51
N ALA A 319 1.22 14.37 -15.73
CA ALA A 319 0.24 13.45 -16.28
C ALA A 319 -0.83 14.16 -17.13
N LEU A 320 -1.34 15.29 -16.66
CA LEU A 320 -2.27 16.12 -17.45
C LEU A 320 -1.64 16.59 -18.77
N LYS A 321 -0.39 17.06 -18.72
CA LYS A 321 0.35 17.50 -19.90
C LYS A 321 0.55 16.36 -20.91
N ASP A 322 0.96 15.17 -20.41
CA ASP A 322 1.21 14.00 -21.25
C ASP A 322 -0.08 13.46 -21.88
N ALA A 323 -1.22 13.61 -21.19
CA ALA A 323 -2.56 13.33 -21.74
C ALA A 323 -3.07 14.42 -22.71
N GLY A 324 -2.41 15.57 -22.82
CA GLY A 324 -2.86 16.70 -23.60
C GLY A 324 -4.09 17.40 -23.05
N LEU A 325 -4.33 17.33 -21.72
CA LEU A 325 -5.52 17.82 -21.05
C LEU A 325 -5.21 18.94 -20.05
N SER A 326 -6.16 19.82 -19.88
CA SER A 326 -6.21 20.80 -18.78
C SER A 326 -6.99 20.23 -17.58
N PRO A 327 -6.80 20.74 -16.35
CA PRO A 327 -7.58 20.32 -15.19
C PRO A 327 -9.10 20.47 -15.38
N SER A 328 -9.55 21.47 -16.14
CA SER A 328 -10.97 21.73 -16.39
C SER A 328 -11.64 20.70 -17.30
N GLU A 329 -10.87 19.93 -18.07
CA GLU A 329 -11.38 18.87 -18.94
C GLU A 329 -11.56 17.54 -18.22
N ILE A 330 -11.05 17.42 -17.01
CA ILE A 330 -11.27 16.22 -16.17
C ILE A 330 -12.71 16.24 -15.65
N ASN A 331 -13.46 15.19 -15.92
CA ASN A 331 -14.85 15.05 -15.49
C ASN A 331 -14.97 14.55 -14.05
N GLU A 332 -14.17 13.55 -13.68
CA GLU A 332 -14.18 12.94 -12.35
C GLU A 332 -12.74 12.80 -11.80
N VAL A 333 -12.61 12.95 -10.49
CA VAL A 333 -11.35 12.65 -9.77
C VAL A 333 -11.66 11.56 -8.74
N ILE A 334 -10.99 10.42 -8.85
CA ILE A 334 -11.16 9.26 -8.00
C ILE A 334 -9.98 9.18 -7.03
N LEU A 335 -10.28 8.93 -5.75
CA LEU A 335 -9.28 8.71 -4.72
C LEU A 335 -9.09 7.23 -4.47
N VAL A 336 -7.83 6.80 -4.47
CA VAL A 336 -7.36 5.44 -4.19
C VAL A 336 -6.24 5.49 -3.16
N GLY A 337 -6.14 4.45 -2.34
CA GLY A 337 -5.12 4.34 -1.29
C GLY A 337 -5.48 5.06 0.00
N GLY A 338 -5.13 4.46 1.14
CA GLY A 338 -5.52 4.93 2.48
C GLY A 338 -5.02 6.32 2.83
N SER A 339 -3.88 6.75 2.28
CA SER A 339 -3.30 8.07 2.54
C SER A 339 -4.10 9.22 1.91
N THR A 340 -5.02 8.92 0.96
CA THR A 340 -5.96 9.92 0.43
C THR A 340 -7.06 10.32 1.43
N ARG A 341 -7.18 9.63 2.56
CA ARG A 341 -8.07 10.02 3.67
C ARG A 341 -7.59 11.27 4.41
N VAL A 342 -6.29 11.58 4.32
CA VAL A 342 -5.69 12.74 4.99
C VAL A 342 -6.27 14.03 4.40
N PRO A 343 -6.86 14.93 5.25
CA PRO A 343 -7.60 16.09 4.76
C PRO A 343 -6.78 17.01 3.84
N ILE A 344 -5.52 17.29 4.17
CA ILE A 344 -4.66 18.15 3.33
C ILE A 344 -4.36 17.50 1.96
N VAL A 345 -4.36 16.18 1.84
CA VAL A 345 -4.24 15.49 0.55
C VAL A 345 -5.47 15.76 -0.29
N GLN A 346 -6.68 15.61 0.29
CA GLN A 346 -7.94 15.87 -0.41
C GLN A 346 -8.06 17.32 -0.88
N GLU A 347 -7.66 18.27 -0.03
CA GLU A 347 -7.61 19.68 -0.38
C GLU A 347 -6.63 19.96 -1.52
N THR A 348 -5.46 19.33 -1.48
CA THR A 348 -4.45 19.43 -2.54
C THR A 348 -4.99 18.91 -3.87
N VAL A 349 -5.64 17.74 -3.87
CA VAL A 349 -6.28 17.17 -5.07
C VAL A 349 -7.34 18.13 -5.62
N LYS A 350 -8.22 18.64 -4.75
CA LYS A 350 -9.23 19.65 -5.14
C LYS A 350 -8.59 20.86 -5.79
N ASN A 351 -7.50 21.36 -5.24
CA ASN A 351 -6.81 22.54 -5.78
C ASN A 351 -6.11 22.26 -7.12
N ILE A 352 -5.54 21.05 -7.31
CA ILE A 352 -4.86 20.66 -8.57
C ILE A 352 -5.86 20.55 -9.71
N PHE A 353 -6.99 19.87 -9.48
CA PHE A 353 -7.99 19.57 -10.52
C PHE A 353 -9.16 20.56 -10.56
N ASN A 354 -9.20 21.52 -9.62
CA ASN A 354 -10.31 22.46 -9.43
C ASN A 354 -11.68 21.77 -9.36
N LYS A 355 -11.71 20.60 -8.71
CA LYS A 355 -12.87 19.71 -8.61
C LYS A 355 -12.86 18.93 -7.31
N GLU A 356 -14.03 18.75 -6.69
CA GLU A 356 -14.19 17.87 -5.54
C GLU A 356 -13.90 16.42 -5.96
N PRO A 357 -12.99 15.71 -5.26
CA PRO A 357 -12.77 14.31 -5.53
C PRO A 357 -13.97 13.46 -5.11
N ASN A 358 -14.24 12.42 -5.88
CA ASN A 358 -15.29 11.47 -5.56
C ASN A 358 -14.88 10.60 -4.35
N LYS A 359 -15.77 10.49 -3.35
CA LYS A 359 -15.56 9.79 -2.07
C LYS A 359 -16.59 8.66 -1.86
N GLY A 360 -17.29 8.26 -2.91
CA GLY A 360 -18.40 7.30 -2.83
C GLY A 360 -17.97 5.87 -2.49
N VAL A 361 -16.69 5.52 -2.72
CA VAL A 361 -16.14 4.20 -2.42
C VAL A 361 -14.97 4.33 -1.44
N ASN A 362 -14.77 3.30 -0.61
CA ASN A 362 -13.64 3.25 0.30
C ASN A 362 -12.32 3.15 -0.48
N PRO A 363 -11.38 4.11 -0.34
CA PRO A 363 -10.14 4.15 -1.12
C PRO A 363 -9.19 2.97 -0.87
N ASP A 364 -9.32 2.27 0.25
CA ASP A 364 -8.52 1.06 0.54
C ASP A 364 -9.07 -0.21 -0.13
N GLU A 365 -10.29 -0.16 -0.66
CA GLU A 365 -11.03 -1.32 -1.13
C GLU A 365 -11.40 -1.22 -2.61
N VAL A 366 -11.43 0.01 -3.13
CA VAL A 366 -11.97 0.33 -4.44
C VAL A 366 -11.34 -0.49 -5.57
N VAL A 367 -10.04 -0.76 -5.49
CA VAL A 367 -9.31 -1.53 -6.52
C VAL A 367 -9.73 -2.99 -6.50
N SER A 368 -9.82 -3.63 -5.32
CA SER A 368 -10.26 -5.03 -5.21
C SER A 368 -11.73 -5.19 -5.62
N ILE A 369 -12.58 -4.22 -5.30
CA ILE A 369 -13.99 -4.17 -5.72
C ILE A 369 -14.08 -4.15 -7.25
N GLY A 370 -13.33 -3.27 -7.92
CA GLY A 370 -13.29 -3.19 -9.37
C GLY A 370 -12.73 -4.45 -10.02
N ALA A 371 -11.73 -5.08 -9.41
CA ALA A 371 -11.21 -6.35 -9.86
C ALA A 371 -12.23 -7.49 -9.76
N ALA A 372 -13.11 -7.47 -8.77
CA ALA A 372 -14.19 -8.46 -8.63
C ALA A 372 -15.33 -8.22 -9.64
N ILE A 373 -15.61 -6.98 -10.01
CA ILE A 373 -16.62 -6.61 -11.02
C ILE A 373 -16.17 -7.05 -12.42
N GLN A 374 -14.85 -6.91 -12.74
CA GLN A 374 -14.26 -7.26 -14.04
C GLN A 374 -14.43 -8.74 -14.40
#